data_e5183c334c32c1687e06da7aea3df63e
#
_entry.id   e5183c334c32c1687e06da7aea3df63e
#
_cell.length_a   1.000
_cell.length_b   1.000
_cell.length_c   1.000
_cell.angle_alpha   90.00
_cell.angle_beta   90.00
_cell.angle_gamma   90.00
#
_symmetry.space_group_name_H-M   'P 1'
#
loop_
_entity.id
_entity.type
_entity.pdbx_description
1 polymer ?
#
loop_
_entity_poly.entity_id
_entity_poly.type
_entity_poly.pdbx_seq_one_letter_code
_entity_poly.pdbx_strand_id
1 'polypeptide(L)' 'MENGNWLICPNWIEVRCFTENMKNKDKKIKFMFIDTGIVMGVHGDKPPLMKSRLEVEIEEVRRIWQKLITEGWQITNPKW' A
#
# COMPACT_ATOMS: atom_id res chain seq x y z
N MET A 1 -3.23 -11.59 -0.55
CA MET A 1 -3.69 -10.18 -0.50
C MET A 1 -4.69 -9.96 -1.60
N GLU A 2 -5.76 -9.30 -1.28
CA GLU A 2 -6.76 -8.88 -2.25
C GLU A 2 -6.45 -7.47 -2.74
N ASN A 3 -7.18 -7.05 -3.78
CA ASN A 3 -7.04 -5.70 -4.33
C ASN A 3 -7.37 -4.65 -3.27
N GLY A 4 -6.59 -3.59 -3.23
CA GLY A 4 -6.89 -2.45 -2.38
C GLY A 4 -6.59 -2.64 -0.91
N ASN A 5 -5.61 -3.46 -0.57
CA ASN A 5 -5.15 -3.54 0.81
C ASN A 5 -4.37 -2.29 1.19
N TRP A 6 -4.74 -1.71 2.31
CA TRP A 6 -4.20 -0.43 2.77
C TRP A 6 -3.57 -0.57 4.14
N LEU A 7 -2.40 0.03 4.31
CA LEU A 7 -1.73 0.15 5.59
C LEU A 7 -1.50 1.62 5.93
N ILE A 8 -1.65 1.96 7.20
CA ILE A 8 -1.35 3.29 7.73
C ILE A 8 -0.24 3.17 8.77
N CYS A 9 0.71 4.10 8.75
CA CYS A 9 1.82 4.08 9.68
C CYS A 9 1.37 4.40 11.12
N PRO A 10 2.20 4.03 12.13
CA PRO A 10 1.80 4.22 13.54
C PRO A 10 1.47 5.65 13.93
N ASN A 11 2.10 6.63 13.32
CA ASN A 11 1.85 8.05 13.62
C ASN A 11 0.82 8.70 12.71
N TRP A 12 0.17 7.92 11.83
CA TRP A 12 -0.93 8.36 10.96
C TRP A 12 -0.54 9.44 9.92
N ILE A 13 0.74 9.51 9.58
CA ILE A 13 1.23 10.48 8.59
C ILE A 13 1.20 9.91 7.18
N GLU A 14 1.51 8.63 7.02
CA GLU A 14 1.70 8.00 5.72
C GLU A 14 0.79 6.78 5.56
N VAL A 15 0.27 6.61 4.35
CA VAL A 15 -0.50 5.41 3.97
C VAL A 15 0.17 4.75 2.78
N ARG A 16 0.01 3.42 2.68
CA ARG A 16 0.44 2.65 1.51
C ARG A 16 -0.71 1.79 1.03
N CYS A 17 -0.93 1.79 -0.28
CA CYS A 17 -1.96 0.98 -0.92
C CYS A 17 -1.27 -0.09 -1.76
N PHE A 18 -1.65 -1.34 -1.53
CA PHE A 18 -1.10 -2.50 -2.22
C PHE A 18 -2.14 -3.03 -3.18
N THR A 19 -1.90 -2.88 -4.48
CA THR A 19 -2.84 -3.32 -5.50
C THR A 19 -2.17 -4.26 -6.50
N GLU A 20 -2.94 -5.21 -7.01
CA GLU A 20 -2.46 -6.14 -8.01
C GLU A 20 -2.30 -5.44 -9.36
N ASN A 21 -1.21 -5.76 -10.06
CA ASN A 21 -1.03 -5.30 -11.43
C ASN A 21 -1.79 -6.24 -12.37
N MET A 22 -2.89 -5.77 -12.91
CA MET A 22 -3.78 -6.57 -13.77
C MET A 22 -3.14 -7.00 -15.08
N LYS A 23 -2.03 -6.39 -15.48
CA LYS A 23 -1.31 -6.77 -16.70
C LYS A 23 -0.47 -8.04 -16.54
N ASN A 24 -0.40 -8.60 -15.35
CA ASN A 24 0.44 -9.76 -15.03
C ASN A 24 -0.26 -11.11 -15.17
N LYS A 25 -1.44 -11.17 -15.75
CA LYS A 25 -2.27 -12.40 -15.76
C LYS A 25 -1.54 -13.64 -16.30
N ASP A 26 -0.72 -13.47 -17.31
CA ASP A 26 -0.06 -14.57 -18.01
C ASP A 26 1.43 -14.70 -17.69
N LYS A 27 1.93 -13.98 -16.71
CA LYS A 27 3.34 -14.03 -16.34
C LYS A 27 3.58 -14.98 -15.18
N LYS A 28 4.71 -15.71 -15.23
CA LYS A 28 5.14 -16.57 -14.13
C LYS A 28 5.48 -15.77 -12.89
N ILE A 29 6.15 -14.63 -13.06
CA ILE A 29 6.48 -13.72 -11.98
C ILE A 29 5.45 -12.61 -11.97
N LYS A 30 4.78 -12.44 -10.84
CA LYS A 30 3.73 -11.43 -10.66
C LYS A 30 4.26 -10.23 -9.92
N PHE A 31 3.76 -9.06 -10.28
CA PHE A 31 4.10 -7.80 -9.67
C PHE A 31 2.86 -7.15 -9.06
N MET A 32 3.08 -6.32 -8.05
CA MET A 32 2.04 -5.49 -7.45
C MET A 32 2.52 -4.05 -7.42
N PHE A 33 1.56 -3.13 -7.35
CA PHE A 33 1.86 -1.72 -7.12
C PHE A 33 1.80 -1.41 -5.63
N ILE A 34 2.77 -0.64 -5.16
CA ILE A 34 2.76 -0.05 -3.83
C ILE A 34 2.68 1.46 -4.02
N ASP A 35 1.53 2.02 -3.71
CA ASP A 35 1.29 3.46 -3.81
C ASP A 35 1.45 4.07 -2.42
N THR A 36 2.36 5.02 -2.30
CA THR A 36 2.62 5.71 -1.05
C THR A 36 2.02 7.10 -1.09
N GLY A 37 1.30 7.47 -0.03
CA GLY A 37 0.68 8.77 0.08
C GLY A 37 0.78 9.35 1.48
N ILE A 38 0.58 10.67 1.59
CA ILE A 38 0.56 11.38 2.87
C ILE A 38 -0.90 11.63 3.25
N VAL A 39 -1.23 11.33 4.51
CA VAL A 39 -2.56 11.56 5.05
C VAL A 39 -2.84 13.07 5.06
N MET A 40 -3.99 13.45 4.52
CA MET A 40 -4.40 14.85 4.39
C MET A 40 -5.68 15.14 5.18
N GLY A 41 -5.86 16.39 5.57
CA GLY A 41 -7.02 16.82 6.35
C GLY A 41 -6.77 16.72 7.85
N VAL A 42 -7.63 17.41 8.63
CA VAL A 42 -7.47 17.52 10.10
C VAL A 42 -7.55 16.13 10.77
N HIS A 43 -8.41 15.27 10.26
CA HIS A 43 -8.61 13.91 10.80
C HIS A 43 -8.40 12.83 9.73
N GLY A 44 -7.61 13.14 8.70
CA GLY A 44 -7.42 12.21 7.59
C GLY A 44 -8.68 12.05 6.74
N ASP A 45 -9.56 13.05 6.73
CA ASP A 45 -10.84 13.03 6.05
C ASP A 45 -10.76 13.41 4.57
N LYS A 46 -9.60 13.85 4.11
CA LYS A 46 -9.36 14.16 2.70
C LYS A 46 -8.55 13.05 2.04
N PRO A 47 -8.68 12.87 0.71
CA PRO A 47 -7.85 11.88 0.01
C PRO A 47 -6.37 12.15 0.24
N PRO A 48 -5.55 11.11 0.46
CA PRO A 48 -4.11 11.28 0.63
C PRO A 48 -3.46 11.88 -0.61
N LEU A 49 -2.41 12.67 -0.39
CA LEU A 49 -1.57 13.14 -1.48
C LEU A 49 -0.64 11.99 -1.88
N MET A 50 -0.81 11.47 -3.09
CA MET A 50 0.04 10.40 -3.59
C MET A 50 1.43 10.93 -3.89
N LYS A 51 2.44 10.26 -3.33
CA LYS A 51 3.84 10.64 -3.51
C LYS A 51 4.55 9.78 -4.55
N SER A 52 4.31 8.49 -4.53
CA SER A 52 5.05 7.57 -5.40
C SER A 52 4.28 6.29 -5.64
N ARG A 53 4.60 5.65 -6.76
CA ARG A 53 4.13 4.31 -7.09
C ARG A 53 5.34 3.46 -7.45
N LEU A 54 5.45 2.29 -6.83
CA LEU A 54 6.47 1.30 -7.15
C LEU A 54 5.81 0.04 -7.67
N GLU A 55 6.42 -0.57 -8.68
CA GLU A 55 6.06 -1.90 -9.12
C GLU A 55 7.06 -2.88 -8.51
N VAL A 56 6.56 -3.83 -7.73
CA VAL A 56 7.38 -4.73 -6.93
C VAL A 56 6.93 -6.17 -7.13
N GLU A 57 7.88 -7.10 -7.23
CA GLU A 57 7.58 -8.52 -7.32
C GLU A 57 6.83 -8.99 -6.08
N ILE A 58 5.86 -9.89 -6.27
CA ILE A 58 4.94 -10.31 -5.21
C ILE A 58 5.65 -10.90 -3.99
N GLU A 59 6.75 -11.62 -4.18
CA GLU A 59 7.52 -12.16 -3.04
C GLU A 59 8.14 -11.05 -2.21
N GLU A 60 8.62 -10.00 -2.87
CA GLU A 60 9.15 -8.83 -2.18
C GLU A 60 8.04 -8.05 -1.49
N VAL A 61 6.86 -7.97 -2.10
CA VAL A 61 5.68 -7.32 -1.50
C VAL A 61 5.32 -7.99 -0.18
N ARG A 62 5.36 -9.32 -0.12
CA ARG A 62 5.07 -10.06 1.11
C ARG A 62 6.05 -9.70 2.22
N ARG A 63 7.33 -9.57 1.89
CA ARG A 63 8.36 -9.16 2.85
C ARG A 63 8.13 -7.74 3.34
N ILE A 64 7.82 -6.83 2.42
CA ILE A 64 7.53 -5.43 2.76
C ILE A 64 6.31 -5.35 3.67
N TRP A 65 5.23 -6.04 3.32
CA TRP A 65 4.01 -6.09 4.13
C TRP A 65 4.30 -6.57 5.55
N GLN A 66 4.99 -7.70 5.67
CA GLN A 66 5.31 -8.28 6.96
C GLN A 66 6.18 -7.35 7.80
N LYS A 67 7.15 -6.69 7.17
CA LYS A 67 8.01 -5.73 7.84
C LYS A 67 7.20 -4.55 8.38
N LEU A 68 6.29 -4.01 7.58
CA LEU A 68 5.45 -2.88 8.01
C LEU A 68 4.55 -3.28 9.18
N ILE A 69 3.92 -4.45 9.11
CA ILE A 69 3.09 -4.94 10.22
C ILE A 69 3.93 -5.07 11.50
N THR A 70 5.15 -5.60 11.38
CA THR A 70 6.06 -5.73 12.52
C THR A 70 6.45 -4.36 13.09
N GLU A 71 6.54 -3.35 12.24
CA GLU A 71 6.85 -1.98 12.66
C GLU A 71 5.66 -1.22 13.25
N GLY A 72 4.49 -1.85 13.29
CA GLY A 72 3.30 -1.26 13.90
C GLY A 72 2.32 -0.61 12.94
N TRP A 73 2.51 -0.78 11.63
CA TRP A 73 1.53 -0.32 10.65
C TRP A 73 0.24 -1.12 10.80
N GLN A 74 -0.90 -0.47 10.61
CA GLN A 74 -2.21 -1.09 10.79
C GLN A 74 -2.97 -1.11 9.47
N ILE A 75 -3.79 -2.16 9.31
CA ILE A 75 -4.70 -2.25 8.18
C ILE A 75 -5.76 -1.15 8.35
N THR A 76 -6.02 -0.43 7.27
CA THR A 76 -7.00 0.66 7.29
C THR A 76 -7.91 0.59 6.07
N ASN A 77 -8.96 1.40 6.09
CA ASN A 77 -9.89 1.49 4.96
C ASN A 77 -9.27 2.27 3.79
N PRO A 78 -9.75 2.03 2.56
CA PRO A 78 -9.30 2.80 1.41
C PRO A 78 -9.43 4.30 1.64
N LYS A 79 -8.42 5.05 1.18
CA LYS A 79 -8.36 6.50 1.37
C LYS A 79 -8.55 7.29 0.07
N TRP A 80 -8.36 6.66 -1.09
CA TRP A 80 -8.63 7.27 -2.38
C TRP A 80 -9.32 6.32 -3.37
#